data_4553dc0806920888fc245d9717688ab3
#
_entry.id   4553dc0806920888fc245d9717688ab3
#
_cell.length_a   1.000
_cell.length_b   1.000
_cell.length_c   1.000
_cell.angle_alpha   90.00
_cell.angle_beta   90.00
_cell.angle_gamma   90.00
#
_symmetry.space_group_name_H-M   'P 1'
#
loop_
_entity.id
_entity.type
_entity.pdbx_description
1 polymer ?
#
loop_
_entity_poly.entity_id
_entity_poly.type
_entity_poly.pdbx_seq_one_letter_code
_entity_poly.pdbx_strand_id
1 'polypeptide(L)'
;MIKINTTNDIYIAQWIHTKWLVLSSLFFLIPATFAFINNLYSHSILLLFTSLISANYWRKATYSIKKNIDLVFAKISFIVFVSHGIIYVRTIYYVISGYIGLLVLLYCYYLSCKLLELNNNNWYKYHFMFHFIMTYEQMIIIDSILYVKNNHTIFL
;
A
#
# COMPACT_ATOMS: atom_id res chain seq x y z
N MET A 1 -2.97 -3.24 26.70
CA MET A 1 -3.16 -2.18 27.71
C MET A 1 -3.37 -0.86 27.01
N ILE A 2 -4.60 -0.33 26.99
CA ILE A 2 -4.96 0.94 26.33
C ILE A 2 -4.46 2.06 27.24
N LYS A 3 -3.42 2.79 26.83
CA LYS A 3 -3.01 4.00 27.55
C LYS A 3 -3.93 5.15 27.15
N ILE A 4 -4.82 5.54 28.07
CA ILE A 4 -5.62 6.77 27.95
C ILE A 4 -4.69 7.91 28.37
N ASN A 5 -4.27 8.73 27.42
CA ASN A 5 -3.62 9.99 27.73
C ASN A 5 -4.71 11.06 27.91
N THR A 6 -4.45 12.11 28.67
CA THR A 6 -5.35 13.21 29.07
C THR A 6 -5.98 14.03 27.94
N THR A 7 -5.65 13.75 26.70
CA THR A 7 -6.40 14.11 25.49
C THR A 7 -7.19 12.88 25.07
N ASN A 8 -8.50 12.97 24.84
CA ASN A 8 -9.46 11.89 24.51
C ASN A 8 -9.09 10.99 23.30
N ASP A 9 -7.83 10.87 22.95
CA ASP A 9 -7.30 10.08 21.84
C ASP A 9 -7.04 8.65 22.30
N ILE A 10 -7.86 7.70 21.88
CA ILE A 10 -7.63 6.27 22.08
C ILE A 10 -6.60 5.81 21.05
N TYR A 11 -5.37 5.52 21.50
CA TYR A 11 -4.30 5.00 20.64
C TYR A 11 -4.57 3.55 20.27
N ILE A 12 -4.45 3.24 18.97
CA ILE A 12 -4.54 1.88 18.44
C ILE A 12 -3.22 1.14 18.65
N ALA A 13 -2.09 1.86 18.53
CA ALA A 13 -0.76 1.26 18.59
C ALA A 13 0.29 2.24 19.12
N GLN A 14 1.37 1.69 19.69
CA GLN A 14 2.48 2.45 20.24
C GLN A 14 3.44 2.91 19.14
N TRP A 15 4.07 4.07 19.32
CA TRP A 15 5.04 4.64 18.37
C TRP A 15 6.21 3.71 18.04
N ILE A 16 6.66 2.90 18.99
CA ILE A 16 7.76 1.95 18.78
C ILE A 16 7.49 0.97 17.61
N HIS A 17 6.22 0.66 17.36
CA HIS A 17 5.77 -0.21 16.25
C HIS A 17 5.37 0.60 15.03
N THR A 18 4.61 1.70 15.24
CA THR A 18 4.06 2.48 14.12
C THR A 18 5.09 3.29 13.35
N LYS A 19 6.25 3.61 13.95
CA LYS A 19 7.36 4.25 13.23
C LYS A 19 7.83 3.44 12.00
N TRP A 20 7.77 2.10 12.09
CA TRP A 20 8.12 1.22 10.97
C TRP A 20 7.05 1.27 9.87
N LEU A 21 5.81 1.51 10.24
CA LEU A 21 4.70 1.66 9.28
C LEU A 21 4.75 3.05 8.61
N VAL A 22 5.17 4.09 9.32
CA VAL A 22 5.49 5.38 8.69
C VAL A 22 6.57 5.19 7.64
N LEU A 23 7.66 4.50 7.99
CA LEU A 23 8.76 4.25 7.05
C LEU A 23 8.30 3.44 5.83
N SER A 24 7.54 2.35 6.05
CA SER A 24 7.05 1.51 4.95
C SER A 24 6.00 2.20 4.08
N SER A 25 5.22 3.13 4.63
CA SER A 25 4.31 3.97 3.82
C SER A 25 5.06 4.82 2.80
N LEU A 26 6.31 5.21 3.09
CA LEU A 26 7.14 5.97 2.14
C LEU A 26 7.64 5.11 0.97
N PHE A 27 7.56 3.79 1.04
CA PHE A 27 7.91 2.92 -0.10
C PHE A 27 7.01 3.17 -1.30
N PHE A 28 5.76 3.60 -1.11
CA PHE A 28 4.86 3.98 -2.20
C PHE A 28 5.36 5.18 -3.03
N LEU A 29 6.32 5.96 -2.51
CA LEU A 29 6.97 7.02 -3.29
C LEU A 29 7.83 6.46 -4.43
N ILE A 30 8.34 5.22 -4.31
CA ILE A 30 9.14 4.57 -5.35
C ILE A 30 8.31 4.40 -6.63
N PRO A 31 7.19 3.65 -6.63
CA PRO A 31 6.33 3.54 -7.80
C PRO A 31 5.66 4.86 -8.18
N ALA A 32 5.41 5.78 -7.22
CA ALA A 32 4.89 7.11 -7.54
C ALA A 32 5.87 7.91 -8.41
N THR A 33 7.15 7.94 -8.03
CA THR A 33 8.20 8.61 -8.79
C THR A 33 8.39 7.96 -10.16
N PHE A 34 8.42 6.63 -10.21
CA PHE A 34 8.54 5.89 -11.47
C PHE A 34 7.38 6.19 -12.42
N ALA A 35 6.15 6.21 -11.92
CA ALA A 35 4.96 6.59 -12.70
C ALA A 35 5.04 8.05 -13.18
N PHE A 36 5.52 8.98 -12.34
CA PHE A 36 5.66 10.39 -12.69
C PHE A 36 6.64 10.60 -13.85
N ILE A 37 7.83 10.04 -13.76
CA ILE A 37 8.87 10.14 -14.80
C ILE A 37 8.37 9.59 -16.14
N ASN A 38 7.49 8.59 -16.11
CA ASN A 38 6.92 7.97 -17.31
C ASN A 38 5.56 8.55 -17.74
N ASN A 39 5.21 9.75 -17.28
CA ASN A 39 3.98 10.48 -17.63
C ASN A 39 2.67 9.74 -17.28
N LEU A 40 2.69 8.85 -16.28
CA LEU A 40 1.50 8.20 -15.71
C LEU A 40 1.02 9.00 -14.48
N TYR A 41 0.67 10.25 -14.68
CA TYR A 41 0.39 11.21 -13.61
C TYR A 41 -0.74 10.79 -12.68
N SER A 42 -1.80 10.16 -13.17
CA SER A 42 -2.90 9.67 -12.33
C SER A 42 -2.46 8.63 -11.32
N HIS A 43 -1.61 7.67 -11.74
CA HIS A 43 -1.04 6.66 -10.85
C HIS A 43 -0.07 7.28 -9.85
N SER A 44 0.78 8.20 -10.32
CA SER A 44 1.73 8.92 -9.46
C SER A 44 1.01 9.69 -8.37
N ILE A 45 -0.01 10.47 -8.71
CA ILE A 45 -0.80 11.26 -7.75
C ILE A 45 -1.49 10.34 -6.74
N LEU A 46 -2.13 9.26 -7.19
CA LEU A 46 -2.80 8.31 -6.31
C LEU A 46 -1.82 7.70 -5.29
N LEU A 47 -0.64 7.26 -5.74
CA LEU A 47 0.39 6.67 -4.89
C LEU A 47 1.00 7.68 -3.92
N LEU A 48 1.24 8.92 -4.39
CA LEU A 48 1.72 10.00 -3.54
C LEU A 48 0.75 10.29 -2.39
N PHE A 49 -0.54 10.43 -2.69
CA PHE A 49 -1.55 10.65 -1.65
C PHE A 49 -1.68 9.45 -0.72
N THR A 50 -1.67 8.22 -1.24
CA THR A 50 -1.70 7.00 -0.43
C THR A 50 -0.51 6.97 0.54
N SER A 51 0.70 7.28 0.06
CA SER A 51 1.91 7.36 0.88
C SER A 51 1.79 8.38 2.01
N LEU A 52 1.44 9.63 1.67
CA LEU A 52 1.38 10.74 2.63
C LEU A 52 0.27 10.54 3.68
N ILE A 53 -0.90 10.08 3.26
CA ILE A 53 -2.04 9.82 4.14
C ILE A 53 -1.72 8.69 5.10
N SER A 54 -1.17 7.58 4.60
CA SER A 54 -0.78 6.44 5.42
C SER A 54 0.32 6.81 6.42
N ALA A 55 1.38 7.49 5.98
CA ALA A 55 2.43 7.98 6.87
C ALA A 55 1.89 8.92 7.97
N ASN A 56 0.97 9.85 7.60
CA ASN A 56 0.34 10.76 8.56
C ASN A 56 -0.56 10.03 9.57
N TYR A 57 -1.29 8.98 9.15
CA TYR A 57 -2.07 8.16 10.05
C TYR A 57 -1.18 7.40 11.02
N TRP A 58 -0.17 6.67 10.53
CA TRP A 58 0.71 5.85 11.36
C TRP A 58 1.60 6.65 12.30
N ARG A 59 1.87 7.93 12.00
CA ARG A 59 2.59 8.83 12.92
C ARG A 59 1.89 8.97 14.27
N LYS A 60 0.55 8.96 14.28
CA LYS A 60 -0.29 9.02 15.49
C LYS A 60 -1.52 8.12 15.29
N ALA A 61 -1.30 6.80 15.36
CA ALA A 61 -2.33 5.80 15.08
C ALA A 61 -3.43 5.83 16.16
N THR A 62 -4.52 6.54 15.88
CA THR A 62 -5.68 6.70 16.75
C THR A 62 -6.97 6.29 16.05
N TYR A 63 -8.03 5.98 16.80
CA TYR A 63 -9.39 5.85 16.27
C TYR A 63 -9.91 7.24 15.89
N SER A 64 -9.65 7.66 14.67
CA SER A 64 -9.94 9.01 14.19
C SER A 64 -10.33 9.02 12.71
N ILE A 65 -10.78 10.18 12.22
CA ILE A 65 -11.04 10.42 10.79
C ILE A 65 -9.81 10.07 9.93
N LYS A 66 -8.59 10.28 10.43
CA LYS A 66 -7.34 9.93 9.71
C LYS A 66 -7.27 8.44 9.37
N LYS A 67 -7.70 7.55 10.29
CA LYS A 67 -7.81 6.11 10.04
C LYS A 67 -8.75 5.82 8.88
N ASN A 68 -9.93 6.45 8.88
CA ASN A 68 -10.93 6.21 7.84
C ASN A 68 -10.45 6.72 6.47
N ILE A 69 -9.80 7.88 6.43
CA ILE A 69 -9.21 8.43 5.21
C ILE A 69 -8.12 7.50 4.68
N ASP A 70 -7.18 7.05 5.52
CA ASP A 70 -6.14 6.09 5.14
C ASP A 70 -6.74 4.81 4.57
N LEU A 71 -7.73 4.24 5.23
CA LEU A 71 -8.41 3.03 4.79
C LEU A 71 -9.13 3.20 3.44
N VAL A 72 -9.76 4.37 3.20
CA VAL A 72 -10.42 4.67 1.92
C VAL A 72 -9.40 4.78 0.80
N PHE A 73 -8.31 5.51 0.99
CA PHE A 73 -7.25 5.64 -0.01
C PHE A 73 -6.55 4.31 -0.29
N ALA A 74 -6.29 3.50 0.74
CA ALA A 74 -5.73 2.16 0.57
C ALA A 74 -6.65 1.27 -0.28
N LYS A 75 -7.98 1.30 -0.05
CA LYS A 75 -8.96 0.54 -0.83
C LYS A 75 -9.03 1.03 -2.28
N ILE A 76 -9.06 2.35 -2.52
CA ILE A 76 -9.07 2.92 -3.87
C ILE A 76 -7.82 2.50 -4.62
N SER A 77 -6.62 2.66 -4.02
CA SER A 77 -5.36 2.21 -4.61
C SER A 77 -5.40 0.73 -4.93
N PHE A 78 -5.84 -0.10 -4.00
CA PHE A 78 -5.94 -1.55 -4.20
C PHE A 78 -6.84 -1.90 -5.40
N ILE A 79 -8.04 -1.33 -5.47
CA ILE A 79 -8.99 -1.59 -6.58
C ILE A 79 -8.39 -1.14 -7.92
N VAL A 80 -7.81 0.06 -7.98
CA VAL A 80 -7.21 0.60 -9.21
C VAL A 80 -6.07 -0.31 -9.68
N PHE A 81 -5.14 -0.67 -8.80
CA PHE A 81 -3.98 -1.48 -9.19
C PHE A 81 -4.37 -2.92 -9.53
N VAL A 82 -5.27 -3.56 -8.80
CA VAL A 82 -5.76 -4.90 -9.15
C VAL A 82 -6.45 -4.90 -10.52
N SER A 83 -7.31 -3.92 -10.78
CA SER A 83 -7.99 -3.78 -12.08
C SER A 83 -6.98 -3.58 -13.22
N HIS A 84 -5.98 -2.73 -13.04
CA HIS A 84 -4.93 -2.52 -14.03
C HIS A 84 -4.03 -3.76 -14.18
N GLY A 85 -3.75 -4.49 -13.10
CA GLY A 85 -3.04 -5.76 -13.16
C GLY A 85 -3.75 -6.78 -14.07
N ILE A 86 -5.08 -6.92 -13.93
CA ILE A 86 -5.88 -7.81 -14.77
C ILE A 86 -5.86 -7.35 -16.25
N ILE A 87 -5.87 -6.04 -16.52
CA ILE A 87 -5.96 -5.50 -17.88
C ILE A 87 -4.60 -5.52 -18.59
N TYR A 88 -3.52 -5.12 -17.91
CA TYR A 88 -2.24 -4.79 -18.55
C TYR A 88 -1.17 -5.85 -18.37
N VAL A 89 -1.19 -6.65 -17.29
CA VAL A 89 -0.17 -7.68 -17.07
C VAL A 89 -0.40 -8.86 -17.99
N ARG A 90 0.47 -9.05 -18.99
CA ARG A 90 0.36 -10.09 -20.04
C ARG A 90 1.46 -11.13 -19.96
N THR A 91 2.62 -10.77 -19.42
CA THR A 91 3.76 -11.67 -19.30
C THR A 91 3.47 -12.73 -18.24
N ILE A 92 3.56 -14.02 -18.62
CA ILE A 92 3.17 -15.16 -17.77
C ILE A 92 3.86 -15.14 -16.39
N TYR A 93 5.14 -14.77 -16.34
CA TYR A 93 5.88 -14.68 -15.07
C TYR A 93 5.30 -13.59 -14.15
N TYR A 94 4.91 -12.44 -14.69
CA TYR A 94 4.29 -11.36 -13.94
C TYR A 94 2.87 -11.72 -13.51
N VAL A 95 2.12 -12.45 -14.34
CA VAL A 95 0.79 -12.97 -13.98
C VAL A 95 0.90 -13.91 -12.78
N ILE A 96 1.80 -14.88 -12.82
CA ILE A 96 2.02 -15.83 -11.71
C ILE A 96 2.49 -15.09 -10.45
N SER A 97 3.48 -14.19 -10.58
CA SER A 97 3.99 -13.37 -9.47
C SER A 97 2.86 -12.55 -8.85
N GLY A 98 2.04 -11.87 -9.65
CA GLY A 98 0.93 -11.05 -9.19
C GLY A 98 -0.13 -11.83 -8.42
N TYR A 99 -0.51 -13.03 -8.88
CA TYR A 99 -1.44 -13.87 -8.12
C TYR A 99 -0.85 -14.35 -6.80
N ILE A 100 0.41 -14.79 -6.80
CA ILE A 100 1.10 -15.19 -5.56
C ILE A 100 1.22 -13.98 -4.62
N GLY A 101 1.67 -12.84 -5.14
CA GLY A 101 1.80 -11.59 -4.40
C GLY A 101 0.49 -11.14 -3.80
N LEU A 102 -0.62 -11.19 -4.54
CA LEU A 102 -1.96 -10.88 -4.05
C LEU A 102 -2.37 -11.78 -2.88
N LEU A 103 -2.15 -13.10 -2.98
CA LEU A 103 -2.47 -14.03 -1.91
C LEU A 103 -1.65 -13.76 -0.64
N VAL A 104 -0.34 -13.55 -0.79
CA VAL A 104 0.56 -13.24 0.32
C VAL A 104 0.20 -11.88 0.95
N LEU A 105 -0.14 -10.89 0.15
CA LEU A 105 -0.59 -9.57 0.59
C LEU A 105 -1.86 -9.65 1.45
N LEU A 106 -2.88 -10.36 0.97
CA LEU A 106 -4.13 -10.55 1.72
C LEU A 106 -3.88 -11.32 3.02
N TYR A 107 -3.01 -12.32 3.00
CA TYR A 107 -2.61 -13.07 4.18
C TYR A 107 -1.86 -12.20 5.20
N CYS A 108 -0.91 -11.38 4.76
CA CYS A 108 -0.21 -10.44 5.63
C CYS A 108 -1.16 -9.41 6.25
N TYR A 109 -2.10 -8.88 5.47
CA TYR A 109 -3.12 -7.98 5.98
C TYR A 109 -4.00 -8.64 7.05
N TYR A 110 -4.51 -9.85 6.75
CA TYR A 110 -5.31 -10.64 7.69
C TYR A 110 -4.56 -10.89 9.00
N LEU A 111 -3.31 -11.37 8.93
CA LEU A 111 -2.49 -11.62 10.11
C LEU A 111 -2.20 -10.35 10.89
N SER A 112 -1.93 -9.24 10.21
CA SER A 112 -1.74 -7.94 10.87
C SER A 112 -2.95 -7.55 11.70
N CYS A 113 -4.16 -7.63 11.13
CA CYS A 113 -5.40 -7.32 11.84
C CYS A 113 -5.63 -8.26 13.03
N LYS A 114 -5.54 -9.57 12.80
CA LYS A 114 -5.76 -10.60 13.84
C LYS A 114 -4.78 -10.47 15.00
N LEU A 115 -3.49 -10.26 14.71
CA LEU A 115 -2.48 -10.12 15.76
C LEU A 115 -2.62 -8.80 16.52
N LEU A 116 -3.08 -7.74 15.86
CA LEU A 116 -3.39 -6.47 16.53
C LEU A 116 -4.56 -6.65 17.53
N GLU A 117 -5.62 -7.35 17.14
CA GLU A 117 -6.75 -7.68 18.02
C GLU A 117 -6.32 -8.52 19.22
N LEU A 118 -5.38 -9.45 19.02
CA LEU A 118 -4.81 -10.29 20.07
C LEU A 118 -3.74 -9.58 20.92
N ASN A 119 -3.49 -8.27 20.70
CA ASN A 119 -2.43 -7.49 21.35
C ASN A 119 -1.02 -8.11 21.20
N ASN A 120 -0.78 -8.85 20.12
CA ASN A 120 0.52 -9.45 19.84
C ASN A 120 1.41 -8.42 19.13
N ASN A 121 2.59 -8.16 19.71
CA ASN A 121 3.53 -7.15 19.21
C ASN A 121 4.10 -7.42 17.80
N ASN A 122 3.88 -8.60 17.22
CA ASN A 122 4.36 -8.90 15.86
C ASN A 122 3.45 -8.39 14.74
N TRP A 123 2.26 -7.86 15.04
CA TRP A 123 1.29 -7.38 14.07
C TRP A 123 1.89 -6.39 13.06
N TYR A 124 2.73 -5.45 13.51
CA TYR A 124 3.32 -4.42 12.65
C TYR A 124 4.28 -4.99 11.61
N LYS A 125 4.93 -6.14 11.88
CA LYS A 125 5.82 -6.80 10.91
C LYS A 125 5.05 -7.28 9.68
N TYR A 126 3.86 -7.86 9.89
CA TYR A 126 2.99 -8.29 8.79
C TYR A 126 2.42 -7.10 8.04
N HIS A 127 2.09 -6.01 8.72
CA HIS A 127 1.65 -4.78 8.06
C HIS A 127 2.78 -4.12 7.25
N PHE A 128 4.01 -4.15 7.77
CA PHE A 128 5.19 -3.72 7.03
C PHE A 128 5.40 -4.54 5.75
N MET A 129 5.30 -5.88 5.85
CA MET A 129 5.39 -6.77 4.68
C MET A 129 4.26 -6.53 3.69
N PHE A 130 3.05 -6.23 4.15
CA PHE A 130 1.94 -5.81 3.31
C PHE A 130 2.30 -4.58 2.46
N HIS A 131 2.86 -3.52 3.04
CA HIS A 131 3.30 -2.34 2.29
C HIS A 131 4.41 -2.66 1.29
N PHE A 132 5.35 -3.52 1.68
CA PHE A 132 6.47 -3.92 0.81
C PHE A 132 5.97 -4.67 -0.43
N ILE A 133 5.10 -5.65 -0.24
CA ILE A 133 4.51 -6.43 -1.33
C ILE A 133 3.65 -5.55 -2.22
N MET A 134 2.81 -4.68 -1.64
CA MET A 134 2.02 -3.70 -2.40
C MET A 134 2.91 -2.84 -3.31
N THR A 135 4.02 -2.32 -2.78
CA THR A 135 4.97 -1.51 -3.55
C THR A 135 5.54 -2.29 -4.74
N TYR A 136 5.93 -3.54 -4.52
CA TYR A 136 6.47 -4.42 -5.55
C TYR A 136 5.43 -4.69 -6.66
N GLU A 137 4.21 -5.05 -6.29
CA GLU A 137 3.13 -5.30 -7.25
C GLU A 137 2.75 -4.04 -8.05
N GLN A 138 2.75 -2.89 -7.42
CA GLN A 138 2.51 -1.61 -8.09
C GLN A 138 3.60 -1.30 -9.13
N MET A 139 4.86 -1.63 -8.85
CA MET A 139 5.96 -1.47 -9.83
C MET A 139 5.75 -2.37 -11.06
N ILE A 140 5.40 -3.65 -10.87
CA ILE A 140 5.11 -4.58 -11.97
C ILE A 140 3.96 -4.07 -12.84
N ILE A 141 2.89 -3.58 -12.22
CA ILE A 141 1.71 -3.11 -12.92
C ILE A 141 2.03 -1.85 -13.75
N ILE A 142 2.77 -0.88 -13.15
CA ILE A 142 3.19 0.33 -13.88
C ILE A 142 4.10 -0.03 -15.06
N ASP A 143 5.06 -0.92 -14.88
CA ASP A 143 5.94 -1.40 -15.95
C ASP A 143 5.14 -2.07 -17.07
N SER A 144 4.15 -2.90 -16.72
CA SER A 144 3.27 -3.55 -17.70
C SER A 144 2.40 -2.56 -18.48
N ILE A 145 1.91 -1.49 -17.83
CA ILE A 145 1.19 -0.41 -18.51
C ILE A 145 2.08 0.29 -19.54
N LEU A 146 3.32 0.58 -19.15
CA LEU A 146 4.31 1.22 -20.03
C LEU A 146 4.67 0.33 -21.22
N TYR A 147 4.85 -0.96 -20.98
CA TYR A 147 5.12 -1.93 -22.03
C TYR A 147 4.00 -1.94 -23.10
N VAL A 148 2.75 -2.00 -22.67
CA VAL A 148 1.58 -1.96 -23.57
C VAL A 148 1.51 -0.63 -24.32
N LYS A 149 1.67 0.49 -23.61
CA LYS A 149 1.64 1.84 -24.21
C LYS A 149 2.70 2.01 -25.32
N ASN A 150 3.93 1.55 -25.06
CA ASN A 150 5.03 1.70 -26.00
C ASN A 150 4.86 0.81 -27.24
N ASN A 151 4.30 -0.40 -27.08
CA ASN A 151 4.08 -1.30 -28.20
C ASN A 151 2.88 -0.90 -29.08
N HIS A 152 1.86 -0.25 -28.53
CA HIS A 152 0.76 0.31 -29.33
C HIS A 152 1.16 1.54 -30.14
N THR A 153 2.17 2.32 -29.74
CA THR A 153 2.66 3.49 -30.50
C THR A 153 3.47 3.11 -31.73
N ILE A 154 3.90 1.83 -31.87
CA ILE A 154 4.66 1.37 -33.04
C ILE A 154 3.75 0.99 -34.21
N PHE A 155 2.44 0.86 -34.01
CA PHE A 155 1.47 0.45 -35.03
C PHE A 155 0.56 1.59 -35.53
N LEU A 156 0.83 2.83 -35.17
CA LEU A 156 0.21 4.06 -35.68
C LEU A 156 1.23 4.93 -36.39
#